data_1971e1eed011211b3a0197c6a8b6b2ac
#
_entry.id   1971e1eed011211b3a0197c6a8b6b2ac
#
_cell.length_a   1.000
_cell.length_b   1.000
_cell.length_c   1.000
_cell.angle_alpha   90.00
_cell.angle_beta   90.00
_cell.angle_gamma   90.00
#
_symmetry.space_group_name_H-M   'P 1'
#
loop_
_entity.id
_entity.type
_entity.pdbx_description
1 polymer ?
#
loop_
_entity_poly.entity_id
_entity_poly.type
_entity_poly.pdbx_seq_one_letter_code
_entity_poly.pdbx_strand_id
1 'polypeptide(L)'
;MQDKKTETDGDLLRVLEKDGVAFAELDKYENCATVNLQELREDLGMGSWAVRIAYNDLFGGVVIQQQPGEGNRRHHHHDADENWVILDGEWEWWIDGVGTRRVKTNDIIVVPCGVKHQITCVGDAPGVRYAITRPDVDHVYEQE
;
A
#
# COMPACT_ATOMS: atom_id res chain seq x y z
N MET A 1 -13.71 -23.28 11.71
CA MET A 1 -12.60 -22.44 11.22
C MET A 1 -13.15 -21.53 10.13
N GLN A 2 -13.03 -20.24 10.32
CA GLN A 2 -13.52 -19.28 9.32
C GLN A 2 -12.54 -19.25 8.14
N ASP A 3 -13.08 -19.21 6.92
CA ASP A 3 -12.27 -19.07 5.73
C ASP A 3 -11.61 -17.68 5.70
N LYS A 4 -10.34 -17.64 5.34
CA LYS A 4 -9.63 -16.37 5.15
C LYS A 4 -10.09 -15.73 3.87
N LYS A 5 -10.36 -14.44 3.94
CA LYS A 5 -10.71 -13.67 2.78
C LYS A 5 -9.46 -13.38 1.96
N THR A 6 -9.49 -13.73 0.68
CA THR A 6 -8.43 -13.45 -0.28
C THR A 6 -8.92 -12.41 -1.27
N GLU A 7 -8.11 -11.41 -1.53
CA GLU A 7 -8.38 -10.34 -2.50
C GLU A 7 -7.12 -10.10 -3.31
N THR A 8 -7.26 -9.78 -4.59
CA THR A 8 -6.14 -9.59 -5.52
C THR A 8 -5.97 -8.13 -5.89
N ASP A 9 -4.86 -7.79 -6.53
CA ASP A 9 -4.66 -6.46 -7.11
C ASP A 9 -5.66 -6.19 -8.25
N GLY A 10 -6.23 -7.22 -8.87
CA GLY A 10 -7.38 -7.07 -9.76
C GLY A 10 -8.62 -6.52 -9.04
N ASP A 11 -8.70 -6.74 -7.72
CA ASP A 11 -9.73 -6.20 -6.84
C ASP A 11 -9.25 -4.93 -6.08
N LEU A 12 -8.20 -4.29 -6.54
CA LEU A 12 -7.50 -3.22 -5.83
C LEU A 12 -8.43 -2.11 -5.34
N LEU A 13 -9.37 -1.68 -6.17
CA LEU A 13 -10.36 -0.67 -5.79
C LEU A 13 -11.13 -1.09 -4.52
N ARG A 14 -11.64 -2.30 -4.50
CA ARG A 14 -12.42 -2.82 -3.38
C ARG A 14 -11.58 -3.00 -2.12
N VAL A 15 -10.36 -3.50 -2.28
CA VAL A 15 -9.41 -3.69 -1.17
C VAL A 15 -9.09 -2.33 -0.52
N LEU A 16 -8.75 -1.36 -1.34
CA LEU A 16 -8.37 -0.03 -0.87
C LEU A 16 -9.55 0.74 -0.28
N GLU A 17 -10.76 0.57 -0.80
CA GLU A 17 -11.96 1.15 -0.19
C GLU A 17 -12.18 0.66 1.25
N LYS A 18 -11.95 -0.61 1.50
CA LYS A 18 -12.06 -1.18 2.84
C LYS A 18 -11.03 -0.61 3.81
N ASP A 19 -9.87 -0.23 3.29
CA ASP A 19 -8.78 0.33 4.07
C ASP A 19 -8.84 1.87 4.11
N GLY A 20 -9.95 2.46 3.66
CA GLY A 20 -10.18 3.89 3.73
C GLY A 20 -9.59 4.70 2.58
N VAL A 21 -9.17 4.04 1.50
CA VAL A 21 -8.55 4.71 0.35
C VAL A 21 -9.55 4.91 -0.78
N ALA A 22 -9.74 6.17 -1.19
CA ALA A 22 -10.46 6.51 -2.41
C ALA A 22 -9.58 6.28 -3.63
N PHE A 23 -10.17 5.78 -4.71
CA PHE A 23 -9.42 5.42 -5.91
C PHE A 23 -9.37 6.59 -6.91
N ALA A 24 -8.19 6.85 -7.45
CA ALA A 24 -8.01 7.77 -8.56
C ALA A 24 -7.98 7.00 -9.90
N GLU A 25 -7.96 7.71 -11.04
CA GLU A 25 -7.85 7.09 -12.35
C GLU A 25 -6.61 6.19 -12.44
N LEU A 26 -6.82 4.89 -12.70
CA LEU A 26 -5.77 3.88 -12.66
C LEU A 26 -4.75 4.03 -13.78
N ASP A 27 -5.22 4.33 -14.97
CA ASP A 27 -4.42 4.26 -16.19
C ASP A 27 -3.72 5.57 -16.55
N LYS A 28 -4.10 6.69 -15.97
CA LYS A 28 -3.51 8.00 -16.26
C LYS A 28 -2.00 8.05 -16.03
N TYR A 29 -1.54 7.42 -14.94
CA TYR A 29 -0.14 7.43 -14.53
C TYR A 29 0.57 6.12 -14.78
N GLU A 30 -0.16 5.09 -15.20
CA GLU A 30 0.34 3.73 -15.33
C GLU A 30 1.39 3.62 -16.42
N ASN A 31 2.57 3.14 -16.03
CA ASN A 31 3.73 2.94 -16.90
C ASN A 31 4.23 4.20 -17.61
N CYS A 32 3.99 5.37 -17.03
CA CYS A 32 4.66 6.59 -17.47
C CYS A 32 6.15 6.53 -17.12
N ALA A 33 7.00 7.13 -17.95
CA ALA A 33 8.45 7.10 -17.76
C ALA A 33 8.88 7.71 -16.43
N THR A 34 8.21 8.78 -16.01
CA THR A 34 8.43 9.45 -14.72
C THR A 34 7.12 9.88 -14.10
N VAL A 35 7.04 9.79 -12.78
CA VAL A 35 5.93 10.31 -11.98
C VAL A 35 6.51 11.00 -10.76
N ASN A 36 5.95 12.16 -10.40
CA ASN A 36 6.42 12.98 -9.30
C ASN A 36 5.31 13.14 -8.25
N LEU A 37 5.66 12.98 -6.96
CA LEU A 37 4.68 13.08 -5.87
C LEU A 37 3.98 14.44 -5.83
N GLN A 38 4.71 15.52 -6.06
CA GLN A 38 4.11 16.86 -6.05
C GLN A 38 3.05 17.01 -7.15
N GLU A 39 3.33 16.51 -8.35
CA GLU A 39 2.37 16.50 -9.46
C GLU A 39 1.14 15.65 -9.15
N LEU A 40 1.33 14.49 -8.51
CA LEU A 40 0.22 13.66 -8.05
C LEU A 40 -0.66 14.43 -7.06
N ARG A 41 -0.07 15.13 -6.11
CA ARG A 41 -0.80 15.92 -5.12
C ARG A 41 -1.51 17.14 -5.72
N GLU A 42 -0.91 17.79 -6.70
CA GLU A 42 -1.55 18.88 -7.43
C GLU A 42 -2.79 18.40 -8.18
N ASP A 43 -2.74 17.21 -8.75
CA ASP A 43 -3.83 16.62 -9.53
C ASP A 43 -4.90 15.96 -8.65
N LEU A 44 -4.50 15.21 -7.64
CA LEU A 44 -5.39 14.38 -6.84
C LEU A 44 -5.75 14.96 -5.48
N GLY A 45 -4.99 15.96 -5.01
CA GLY A 45 -5.24 16.63 -3.73
C GLY A 45 -4.60 15.94 -2.53
N MET A 46 -4.98 16.40 -1.34
CA MET A 46 -4.43 15.94 -0.07
C MET A 46 -5.35 14.96 0.67
N GLY A 47 -6.41 14.49 0.05
CA GLY A 47 -7.25 13.41 0.56
C GLY A 47 -6.57 12.05 0.40
N SER A 48 -7.32 10.98 0.68
CA SER A 48 -6.83 9.62 0.52
C SER A 48 -7.05 9.13 -0.91
N TRP A 49 -6.01 8.59 -1.51
CA TRP A 49 -6.05 8.06 -2.87
C TRP A 49 -4.97 6.99 -3.08
N ALA A 50 -5.16 6.18 -4.10
CA ALA A 50 -4.17 5.22 -4.56
C ALA A 50 -4.07 5.28 -6.08
N VAL A 51 -2.85 5.21 -6.61
CA VAL A 51 -2.56 5.27 -8.03
C VAL A 51 -1.57 4.19 -8.40
N ARG A 52 -1.93 3.34 -9.34
CA ARG A 52 -1.00 2.35 -9.87
C ARG A 52 -0.04 3.02 -10.85
N ILE A 53 1.24 2.94 -10.54
CA ILE A 53 2.33 3.60 -11.29
C ILE A 53 3.01 2.61 -12.22
N ALA A 54 3.21 1.37 -11.79
CA ALA A 54 3.86 0.33 -12.57
C ALA A 54 2.97 -0.91 -12.63
N TYR A 55 2.84 -1.47 -13.82
CA TYR A 55 2.09 -2.71 -14.02
C TYR A 55 2.64 -3.46 -15.22
N ASN A 56 3.29 -4.58 -14.98
CA ASN A 56 3.84 -5.45 -16.02
C ASN A 56 3.88 -6.89 -15.53
N ASP A 57 4.46 -7.80 -16.32
CA ASP A 57 4.47 -9.22 -16.01
C ASP A 57 5.31 -9.59 -14.77
N LEU A 58 6.19 -8.71 -14.30
CA LEU A 58 7.15 -9.00 -13.24
C LEU A 58 6.82 -8.29 -11.93
N PHE A 59 6.32 -7.06 -11.99
CA PHE A 59 6.01 -6.29 -10.79
C PHE A 59 4.86 -5.32 -11.00
N GLY A 60 4.24 -4.96 -9.89
CA GLY A 60 3.29 -3.87 -9.77
C GLY A 60 3.76 -2.87 -8.74
N GLY A 61 3.44 -1.59 -8.92
CA GLY A 61 3.77 -0.54 -7.99
C GLY A 61 2.62 0.44 -7.83
N VAL A 62 2.26 0.75 -6.57
CA VAL A 62 1.13 1.61 -6.23
C VAL A 62 1.59 2.68 -5.26
N VAL A 63 1.31 3.95 -5.59
CA VAL A 63 1.51 5.07 -4.68
C VAL A 63 0.20 5.30 -3.93
N ILE A 64 0.27 5.33 -2.61
CA ILE A 64 -0.90 5.41 -1.73
C ILE A 64 -0.71 6.57 -0.76
N GLN A 65 -1.65 7.52 -0.79
CA GLN A 65 -1.75 8.59 0.20
C GLN A 65 -2.91 8.29 1.15
N GLN A 66 -2.63 8.35 2.45
CA GLN A 66 -3.63 8.08 3.48
C GLN A 66 -3.52 9.09 4.62
N GLN A 67 -4.64 9.26 5.33
CA GLN A 67 -4.73 10.14 6.48
C GLN A 67 -4.26 9.42 7.74
N PRO A 68 -3.84 10.17 8.79
CA PRO A 68 -3.55 9.54 10.07
C PRO A 68 -4.70 8.66 10.56
N GLY A 69 -4.39 7.45 10.98
CA GLY A 69 -5.35 6.43 11.40
C GLY A 69 -5.78 5.47 10.31
N GLU A 70 -5.59 5.82 9.04
CA GLU A 70 -5.84 4.91 7.93
C GLU A 70 -4.62 4.03 7.65
N GLY A 71 -4.81 2.97 6.91
CA GLY A 71 -3.71 2.07 6.56
C GLY A 71 -4.23 0.82 5.88
N ASN A 72 -3.54 -0.28 6.07
CA ASN A 72 -3.96 -1.58 5.58
C ASN A 72 -4.03 -2.54 6.77
N ARG A 73 -5.19 -3.17 6.96
CA ARG A 73 -5.40 -4.11 8.05
C ARG A 73 -4.49 -5.32 7.92
N ARG A 74 -4.35 -6.07 9.01
CA ARG A 74 -3.44 -7.23 9.09
C ARG A 74 -3.74 -8.25 8.00
N HIS A 75 -2.70 -8.60 7.24
CA HIS A 75 -2.76 -9.55 6.14
C HIS A 75 -1.37 -10.12 5.84
N HIS A 76 -1.32 -11.06 4.92
CA HIS A 76 -0.09 -11.56 4.32
C HIS A 76 -0.30 -11.86 2.84
N HIS A 77 0.80 -12.05 2.12
CA HIS A 77 0.82 -12.53 0.74
C HIS A 77 1.42 -13.93 0.74
N HIS A 78 0.68 -14.92 0.24
CA HIS A 78 1.15 -16.30 0.27
C HIS A 78 2.14 -16.65 -0.85
N ASP A 79 2.31 -15.75 -1.81
CA ASP A 79 3.06 -16.01 -3.04
C ASP A 79 3.95 -14.84 -3.49
N ALA A 80 4.17 -13.85 -2.64
CA ALA A 80 4.95 -12.68 -3.01
C ALA A 80 5.69 -12.06 -1.81
N ASP A 81 6.89 -11.61 -2.08
CA ASP A 81 7.56 -10.62 -1.23
C ASP A 81 7.02 -9.24 -1.56
N GLU A 82 7.08 -8.34 -0.61
CA GLU A 82 6.66 -6.95 -0.82
C GLU A 82 7.64 -5.99 -0.19
N ASN A 83 7.84 -4.84 -0.83
CA ASN A 83 8.61 -3.76 -0.22
C ASN A 83 7.92 -2.41 -0.44
N TRP A 84 8.25 -1.47 0.43
CA TRP A 84 7.72 -0.11 0.38
C TRP A 84 8.83 0.89 0.54
N VAL A 85 8.65 2.02 -0.13
CA VAL A 85 9.44 3.23 0.11
C VAL A 85 8.48 4.27 0.70
N ILE A 86 8.84 4.85 1.83
CA ILE A 86 8.08 5.96 2.40
C ILE A 86 8.48 7.24 1.67
N LEU A 87 7.53 7.82 0.93
CA LEU A 87 7.75 9.05 0.19
C LEU A 87 7.50 10.28 1.04
N ASP A 88 6.55 10.21 1.98
CA ASP A 88 6.24 11.31 2.88
C ASP A 88 5.49 10.84 4.13
N GLY A 89 5.59 11.61 5.21
CA GLY A 89 4.86 11.38 6.44
C GLY A 89 5.47 10.34 7.35
N GLU A 90 4.68 9.93 8.33
CA GLU A 90 5.07 8.97 9.35
C GLU A 90 4.09 7.81 9.36
N TRP A 91 4.64 6.59 9.56
CA TRP A 91 3.88 5.36 9.50
C TRP A 91 4.31 4.41 10.60
N GLU A 92 3.45 3.46 10.93
CA GLU A 92 3.79 2.30 11.74
C GLU A 92 3.58 1.03 10.92
N TRP A 93 4.58 0.16 10.94
CA TRP A 93 4.52 -1.19 10.40
C TRP A 93 4.61 -2.18 11.54
N TRP A 94 3.55 -2.95 11.73
CA TRP A 94 3.66 -4.16 12.52
C TRP A 94 4.00 -5.32 11.60
N ILE A 95 5.06 -6.06 11.94
CA ILE A 95 5.55 -7.20 11.16
C ILE A 95 5.68 -8.37 12.12
N ASP A 96 5.05 -9.50 11.80
CA ASP A 96 5.12 -10.71 12.62
C ASP A 96 6.58 -11.16 12.79
N GLY A 97 6.98 -11.45 14.03
CA GLY A 97 8.35 -11.80 14.37
C GLY A 97 9.31 -10.63 14.54
N VAL A 98 8.90 -9.41 14.17
CA VAL A 98 9.71 -8.19 14.30
C VAL A 98 9.11 -7.23 15.31
N GLY A 99 7.79 -7.08 15.32
CA GLY A 99 7.06 -6.10 16.13
C GLY A 99 6.76 -4.82 15.37
N THR A 100 6.35 -3.79 16.07
CA THR A 100 6.00 -2.50 15.49
C THR A 100 7.24 -1.64 15.27
N ARG A 101 7.35 -1.05 14.07
CA ARG A 101 8.40 -0.10 13.70
C ARG A 101 7.77 1.22 13.27
N ARG A 102 8.28 2.32 13.83
CA ARG A 102 7.97 3.67 13.35
C ARG A 102 8.89 3.99 12.17
N VAL A 103 8.30 4.38 11.06
CA VAL A 103 9.03 4.69 9.82
C VAL A 103 8.60 6.05 9.29
N LYS A 104 9.45 6.68 8.49
CA LYS A 104 9.24 8.02 7.94
C LYS A 104 9.88 8.14 6.56
N THR A 105 9.76 9.31 5.95
CA THR A 105 10.32 9.62 4.64
C THR A 105 11.75 9.08 4.48
N ASN A 106 11.99 8.41 3.38
CA ASN A 106 13.22 7.74 2.98
C ASN A 106 13.45 6.36 3.62
N ASP A 107 12.59 5.90 4.53
CA ASP A 107 12.68 4.54 5.03
C ASP A 107 12.15 3.54 4.00
N ILE A 108 12.74 2.37 4.00
CA ILE A 108 12.37 1.24 3.13
C ILE A 108 11.99 0.08 4.02
N ILE A 109 10.86 -0.55 3.75
CA ILE A 109 10.37 -1.70 4.49
C ILE A 109 10.32 -2.89 3.55
N VAL A 110 10.77 -4.04 4.01
CA VAL A 110 10.70 -5.31 3.27
C VAL A 110 9.98 -6.34 4.11
N VAL A 111 8.96 -6.95 3.54
CA VAL A 111 8.23 -8.05 4.19
C VAL A 111 8.28 -9.27 3.28
N PRO A 112 8.90 -10.36 3.76
CA PRO A 112 8.97 -11.60 2.98
C PRO A 112 7.61 -12.25 2.78
N CYS A 113 7.50 -13.06 1.75
CA CYS A 113 6.36 -13.92 1.46
C CYS A 113 5.88 -14.66 2.72
N GLY A 114 4.58 -14.66 2.94
CA GLY A 114 3.94 -15.37 4.05
C GLY A 114 3.96 -14.66 5.39
N VAL A 115 4.70 -13.57 5.54
CA VAL A 115 4.81 -12.85 6.82
C VAL A 115 3.66 -11.86 6.98
N LYS A 116 2.92 -12.00 8.07
CA LYS A 116 1.81 -11.09 8.40
C LYS A 116 2.33 -9.70 8.73
N HIS A 117 1.62 -8.71 8.28
CA HIS A 117 1.95 -7.31 8.54
C HIS A 117 0.71 -6.43 8.57
N GLN A 118 0.84 -5.27 9.20
CA GLN A 118 -0.21 -4.26 9.31
C GLN A 118 0.41 -2.89 9.21
N ILE A 119 -0.24 -2.00 8.47
CA ILE A 119 0.26 -0.68 8.14
C ILE A 119 -0.71 0.36 8.67
N THR A 120 -0.19 1.40 9.33
CA THR A 120 -1.00 2.50 9.82
C THR A 120 -0.29 3.82 9.57
N CYS A 121 -0.96 4.77 8.93
CA CYS A 121 -0.49 6.14 8.85
C CYS A 121 -0.64 6.80 10.22
N VAL A 122 0.40 7.47 10.68
CA VAL A 122 0.42 8.13 11.99
C VAL A 122 0.89 9.58 11.84
N GLY A 123 1.04 10.29 12.95
CA GLY A 123 1.36 11.69 12.89
C GLY A 123 0.13 12.57 12.74
N ASP A 124 0.28 13.77 12.20
CA ASP A 124 -0.77 14.78 12.10
C ASP A 124 -1.01 15.28 10.67
N ALA A 125 -0.41 14.63 9.68
CA ALA A 125 -0.52 14.97 8.27
C ALA A 125 -0.63 13.73 7.41
N PRO A 126 -1.19 13.83 6.18
CA PRO A 126 -1.24 12.70 5.26
C PRO A 126 0.15 12.15 4.94
N GLY A 127 0.25 10.83 4.91
CA GLY A 127 1.47 10.13 4.52
C GLY A 127 1.34 9.51 3.15
N VAL A 128 2.46 9.24 2.51
CA VAL A 128 2.54 8.60 1.19
C VAL A 128 3.55 7.47 1.23
N ARG A 129 3.11 6.30 0.76
CA ARG A 129 3.96 5.11 0.61
C ARG A 129 3.90 4.58 -0.81
N TYR A 130 5.01 4.05 -1.30
CA TYR A 130 5.07 3.36 -2.58
C TYR A 130 5.23 1.87 -2.33
N ALA A 131 4.22 1.10 -2.70
CA ALA A 131 4.18 -0.35 -2.50
C ALA A 131 4.60 -1.06 -3.80
N ILE A 132 5.55 -1.97 -3.70
CA ILE A 132 6.09 -2.73 -4.84
C ILE A 132 5.99 -4.22 -4.52
N THR A 133 5.33 -4.95 -5.40
CA THR A 133 5.16 -6.41 -5.29
C THR A 133 5.01 -7.02 -6.68
N ARG A 134 4.80 -8.33 -6.77
CA ARG A 134 4.43 -8.93 -8.05
C ARG A 134 3.06 -8.39 -8.50
N PRO A 135 2.73 -8.41 -9.81
CA PRO A 135 1.42 -7.96 -10.26
C PRO A 135 0.31 -8.89 -9.76
N ASP A 136 -0.88 -8.31 -9.52
CA ASP A 136 -2.09 -9.03 -9.13
C ASP A 136 -1.89 -9.95 -7.92
N VAL A 137 -1.17 -9.46 -6.91
CA VAL A 137 -0.89 -10.20 -5.69
C VAL A 137 -2.15 -10.39 -4.85
N ASP A 138 -2.29 -11.58 -4.25
CA ASP A 138 -3.39 -11.88 -3.33
C ASP A 138 -3.11 -11.32 -1.94
N HIS A 139 -4.12 -10.68 -1.37
CA HIS A 139 -4.12 -10.26 0.03
C HIS A 139 -4.94 -11.26 0.85
N VAL A 140 -4.30 -11.93 1.80
CA VAL A 140 -4.99 -12.86 2.69
C VAL A 140 -5.21 -12.18 4.02
N TYR A 141 -6.46 -11.78 4.28
CA TYR A 141 -6.85 -11.08 5.50
C TYR A 141 -7.30 -12.04 6.59
N GLU A 142 -6.99 -11.69 7.84
CA GLU A 142 -7.60 -12.37 8.98
C GLU A 142 -9.06 -11.91 9.07
N GLN A 143 -9.97 -12.86 9.19
CA GLN A 143 -11.37 -12.54 9.44
C GLN A 143 -11.57 -12.19 10.90
N GLU A 144 -12.30 -11.11 11.13
CA GLU A 144 -12.72 -10.68 12.45
C GLU A 144 -13.82 -11.61 13.03
#